data_066175307de094f61c65f8cd591200cb
#
_entry.id   066175307de094f61c65f8cd591200cb
#
_cell.length_a   1.000
_cell.length_b   1.000
_cell.length_c   1.000
_cell.angle_alpha   90.00
_cell.angle_beta   90.00
_cell.angle_gamma   90.00
#
_symmetry.space_group_name_H-M   'P 1'
#
loop_
_entity.id
_entity.type
_entity.pdbx_description
1 polymer ?
#
loop_
_entity_poly.entity_id
_entity_poly.type
_entity_poly.pdbx_seq_one_letter_code
_entity_poly.pdbx_strand_id
1 'polypeptide(L)'
;MTMMSKSNQSCMGMMCKMKMKNSSMMGVPQKIPPVVTDTNTLITLPGKSDALHLYHLGEDSFFINFKDALSLSDEQLNQLVNIQDKWQTFQVSQTEKRSRLESSLWTLTSKGLPNFSDIKSTISAIEIINSELRIQFIVLVGEAVSVLTPSQLSQIEALWHKQKELSQ
;
A
#
# COMPACT_ATOMS: atom_id res chain seq x y z
N MET A 1 -14.25 -64.00 -45.49
CA MET A 1 -14.79 -65.13 -44.66
C MET A 1 -14.93 -64.64 -43.26
N THR A 2 -16.09 -64.38 -42.93
CA THR A 2 -16.96 -65.00 -41.93
C THR A 2 -16.87 -64.29 -40.58
N MET A 3 -17.84 -63.49 -40.33
CA MET A 3 -19.02 -63.63 -39.48
C MET A 3 -18.79 -63.19 -38.04
N MET A 4 -19.51 -62.13 -37.61
CA MET A 4 -20.71 -62.17 -36.75
C MET A 4 -20.38 -62.57 -35.33
N SER A 5 -20.81 -61.96 -34.27
CA SER A 5 -22.18 -61.60 -33.91
C SER A 5 -22.18 -60.81 -32.57
N LYS A 6 -22.99 -59.79 -32.49
CA LYS A 6 -23.98 -59.41 -31.43
C LYS A 6 -23.80 -60.01 -30.03
N SER A 7 -23.82 -59.18 -28.99
CA SER A 7 -25.07 -59.09 -28.19
C SER A 7 -25.03 -57.95 -27.15
N ASN A 8 -26.02 -57.17 -27.22
CA ASN A 8 -26.61 -56.35 -26.19
C ASN A 8 -26.90 -57.13 -24.93
N GLN A 9 -26.51 -56.64 -23.75
CA GLN A 9 -27.34 -56.88 -22.55
C GLN A 9 -27.22 -55.69 -21.58
N SER A 10 -28.32 -55.04 -21.49
CA SER A 10 -28.79 -54.14 -20.44
C SER A 10 -28.68 -54.86 -19.07
N CYS A 11 -28.10 -54.21 -18.10
CA CYS A 11 -28.39 -54.49 -16.70
C CYS A 11 -28.74 -53.18 -15.99
N MET A 12 -30.02 -53.03 -15.81
CA MET A 12 -30.62 -52.11 -14.82
C MET A 12 -30.20 -52.53 -13.40
N GLY A 13 -29.89 -51.51 -12.61
CA GLY A 13 -30.30 -51.49 -11.23
C GLY A 13 -29.39 -52.19 -10.24
N MET A 14 -28.46 -51.48 -9.67
CA MET A 14 -28.19 -51.62 -8.24
C MET A 14 -27.56 -50.31 -7.73
N MET A 15 -28.32 -49.63 -6.90
CA MET A 15 -27.88 -48.51 -6.09
C MET A 15 -26.76 -48.97 -5.17
N CYS A 16 -25.50 -48.74 -5.55
CA CYS A 16 -24.41 -48.73 -4.58
C CYS A 16 -24.39 -47.39 -3.90
N LYS A 17 -25.01 -47.33 -2.71
CA LYS A 17 -24.78 -46.26 -1.73
C LYS A 17 -23.32 -46.31 -1.30
N MET A 18 -22.44 -45.66 -2.05
CA MET A 18 -21.13 -45.29 -1.54
C MET A 18 -21.28 -44.16 -0.54
N LYS A 19 -21.22 -44.56 0.72
CA LYS A 19 -21.08 -43.68 1.88
C LYS A 19 -19.75 -42.95 1.73
N MET A 20 -19.79 -41.74 1.13
CA MET A 20 -18.65 -40.84 1.14
C MET A 20 -18.37 -40.47 2.60
N LYS A 21 -17.31 -41.07 3.14
CA LYS A 21 -16.69 -40.58 4.36
C LYS A 21 -16.17 -39.16 4.04
N ASN A 22 -16.85 -38.20 4.59
CA ASN A 22 -16.44 -36.84 4.64
C ASN A 22 -15.11 -36.77 5.40
N SER A 23 -14.00 -36.92 4.68
CA SER A 23 -12.68 -36.55 5.20
C SER A 23 -12.65 -35.04 5.20
N SER A 24 -13.10 -34.45 6.30
CA SER A 24 -12.91 -33.07 6.61
C SER A 24 -11.39 -32.85 6.74
N MET A 25 -10.73 -32.59 5.62
CA MET A 25 -9.44 -31.89 5.65
C MET A 25 -9.72 -30.51 6.20
N MET A 26 -9.58 -30.39 7.52
CA MET A 26 -9.39 -29.08 8.15
C MET A 26 -8.18 -28.44 7.46
N GLY A 27 -8.47 -27.62 6.45
CA GLY A 27 -7.50 -26.66 5.95
C GLY A 27 -7.08 -25.82 7.15
N VAL A 28 -5.85 -25.98 7.57
CA VAL A 28 -5.19 -25.04 8.48
C VAL A 28 -5.41 -23.67 7.84
N PRO A 29 -6.11 -22.75 8.50
CA PRO A 29 -6.22 -21.40 7.95
C PRO A 29 -4.80 -20.89 7.80
N GLN A 30 -4.34 -20.77 6.57
CA GLN A 30 -3.14 -20.01 6.27
C GLN A 30 -3.45 -18.60 6.77
N LYS A 31 -2.90 -18.28 7.93
CA LYS A 31 -2.92 -16.95 8.49
C LYS A 31 -2.10 -16.11 7.53
N ILE A 32 -2.79 -15.51 6.55
CA ILE A 32 -2.19 -14.49 5.69
C ILE A 32 -1.59 -13.48 6.67
N PRO A 33 -0.28 -13.22 6.61
CA PRO A 33 0.30 -12.20 7.47
C PRO A 33 -0.49 -10.91 7.23
N PRO A 34 -0.77 -10.14 8.29
CA PRO A 34 -1.48 -8.90 8.11
C PRO A 34 -0.71 -8.10 7.06
N VAL A 35 -1.36 -7.83 5.94
CA VAL A 35 -0.87 -6.84 5.00
C VAL A 35 -0.72 -5.60 5.85
N VAL A 36 0.52 -5.15 6.03
CA VAL A 36 0.79 -3.88 6.70
C VAL A 36 0.19 -2.82 5.79
N THR A 37 -1.09 -2.55 6.00
CA THR A 37 -1.86 -1.56 5.24
C THR A 37 -1.52 -0.14 5.69
N ASP A 38 -0.68 -0.01 6.72
CA ASP A 38 -0.26 1.28 7.24
C ASP A 38 0.96 1.78 6.47
N THR A 39 0.73 2.13 5.22
CA THR A 39 1.75 2.77 4.36
C THR A 39 2.15 4.15 4.89
N ASN A 40 1.34 4.75 5.75
CA ASN A 40 1.61 6.06 6.32
C ASN A 40 2.75 6.06 7.34
N THR A 41 2.93 4.99 8.11
CA THR A 41 3.99 4.94 9.13
C THR A 41 5.41 4.93 8.58
N LEU A 42 5.61 4.52 7.31
CA LEU A 42 6.94 4.48 6.68
C LEU A 42 7.34 5.79 5.98
N ILE A 43 6.38 6.68 5.76
CA ILE A 43 6.59 7.95 5.02
C ILE A 43 6.64 9.14 5.98
N THR A 44 6.36 8.93 7.28
CA THR A 44 6.38 10.00 8.26
C THR A 44 7.72 10.73 8.26
N LEU A 45 7.63 12.04 8.16
CA LEU A 45 8.79 12.92 8.28
C LEU A 45 9.40 12.77 9.68
N PRO A 46 10.73 12.87 9.81
CA PRO A 46 11.36 12.85 11.11
C PRO A 46 10.91 14.07 11.92
N GLY A 47 10.44 13.82 13.13
CA GLY A 47 9.99 14.87 14.04
C GLY A 47 8.87 14.40 14.95
N LYS A 48 8.54 15.23 15.93
CA LYS A 48 7.38 14.98 16.78
C LYS A 48 6.12 15.41 16.03
N SER A 49 5.09 14.57 16.06
CA SER A 49 3.79 14.82 15.41
C SER A 49 3.10 16.12 15.88
N ASP A 50 3.54 16.69 16.98
CA ASP A 50 3.04 17.94 17.56
C ASP A 50 3.86 19.18 17.20
N ALA A 51 4.95 19.02 16.43
CA ALA A 51 5.75 20.13 15.97
C ALA A 51 5.12 20.79 14.72
N LEU A 52 4.98 22.11 14.74
CA LEU A 52 4.57 22.86 13.56
C LEU A 52 5.65 22.74 12.49
N HIS A 53 5.33 22.04 11.40
CA HIS A 53 6.22 21.89 10.27
C HIS A 53 5.40 21.86 8.98
N LEU A 54 5.72 22.71 8.02
CA LEU A 54 4.98 22.80 6.74
C LEU A 54 4.84 21.46 6.02
N TYR A 55 5.85 20.61 6.10
CA TYR A 55 5.82 19.29 5.49
C TYR A 55 4.77 18.37 6.13
N HIS A 56 4.56 18.46 7.46
CA HIS A 56 3.49 17.69 8.13
C HIS A 56 2.10 18.21 7.74
N LEU A 57 1.94 19.52 7.56
CA LEU A 57 0.68 20.10 7.11
C LEU A 57 0.32 19.73 5.67
N GLY A 58 1.33 19.46 4.83
CA GLY A 58 1.15 18.97 3.46
C GLY A 58 1.02 17.46 3.34
N GLU A 59 1.20 16.71 4.43
CA GLU A 59 1.30 15.25 4.42
C GLU A 59 0.05 14.56 3.88
N ASP A 60 -1.15 15.04 4.23
CA ASP A 60 -2.40 14.37 3.87
C ASP A 60 -2.82 14.60 2.43
N SER A 61 -2.60 15.81 1.88
CA SER A 61 -3.23 16.20 0.62
C SER A 61 -2.50 17.28 -0.16
N PHE A 62 -1.23 17.50 0.10
CA PHE A 62 -0.48 18.56 -0.55
C PHE A 62 -1.20 19.94 -0.49
N PHE A 63 -1.78 20.26 0.67
CA PHE A 63 -2.54 21.49 0.95
C PHE A 63 -3.89 21.63 0.25
N ILE A 64 -4.35 20.68 -0.54
CA ILE A 64 -5.65 20.72 -1.23
C ILE A 64 -6.80 20.82 -0.22
N ASN A 65 -6.69 20.18 0.95
CA ASN A 65 -7.69 20.25 2.03
C ASN A 65 -7.91 21.67 2.57
N PHE A 66 -6.96 22.58 2.34
CA PHE A 66 -7.07 23.97 2.75
C PHE A 66 -7.63 24.89 1.66
N LYS A 67 -8.19 24.34 0.57
CA LYS A 67 -8.67 25.10 -0.59
C LYS A 67 -9.52 26.30 -0.19
N ASP A 68 -10.56 26.06 0.60
CA ASP A 68 -11.50 27.11 0.98
C ASP A 68 -10.89 28.09 2.00
N ALA A 69 -10.14 27.56 2.98
CA ALA A 69 -9.50 28.35 4.03
C ALA A 69 -8.44 29.30 3.47
N LEU A 70 -7.73 28.89 2.43
CA LEU A 70 -6.66 29.68 1.78
C LEU A 70 -7.16 30.43 0.56
N SER A 71 -8.42 30.26 0.14
CA SER A 71 -8.95 30.80 -1.11
C SER A 71 -8.02 30.52 -2.29
N LEU A 72 -7.65 29.23 -2.47
CA LEU A 72 -6.76 28.83 -3.56
C LEU A 72 -7.39 29.17 -4.90
N SER A 73 -6.60 29.73 -5.82
CA SER A 73 -7.03 29.92 -7.19
C SER A 73 -7.18 28.58 -7.92
N ASP A 74 -7.97 28.54 -9.00
CA ASP A 74 -8.12 27.33 -9.82
C ASP A 74 -6.79 26.86 -10.40
N GLU A 75 -5.89 27.80 -10.73
CA GLU A 75 -4.54 27.49 -11.20
C GLU A 75 -3.70 26.82 -10.11
N GLN A 76 -3.69 27.35 -8.89
CA GLN A 76 -3.01 26.76 -7.75
C GLN A 76 -3.57 25.35 -7.45
N LEU A 77 -4.90 25.23 -7.45
CA LEU A 77 -5.55 23.93 -7.20
C LEU A 77 -5.14 22.89 -8.25
N ASN A 78 -5.13 23.25 -9.54
CA ASN A 78 -4.71 22.36 -10.61
C ASN A 78 -3.24 21.94 -10.46
N GLN A 79 -2.36 22.85 -10.05
CA GLN A 79 -0.96 22.53 -9.79
C GLN A 79 -0.81 21.55 -8.61
N LEU A 80 -1.52 21.78 -7.51
CA LEU A 80 -1.49 20.89 -6.34
C LEU A 80 -2.07 19.50 -6.65
N VAL A 81 -3.15 19.42 -7.42
CA VAL A 81 -3.71 18.13 -7.88
C VAL A 81 -2.70 17.37 -8.75
N ASN A 82 -2.02 18.05 -9.67
CA ASN A 82 -0.97 17.43 -10.47
C ASN A 82 0.18 16.87 -9.61
N ILE A 83 0.54 17.57 -8.53
CA ILE A 83 1.56 17.11 -7.59
C ILE A 83 1.06 15.86 -6.85
N GLN A 84 -0.18 15.86 -6.39
CA GLN A 84 -0.80 14.71 -5.74
C GLN A 84 -0.86 13.49 -6.67
N ASP A 85 -1.22 13.66 -7.92
CA ASP A 85 -1.27 12.58 -8.92
C ASP A 85 0.11 11.99 -9.20
N LYS A 86 1.15 12.85 -9.29
CA LYS A 86 2.55 12.39 -9.40
C LYS A 86 2.93 11.52 -8.20
N TRP A 87 2.58 11.97 -7.00
CA TRP A 87 2.84 11.20 -5.78
C TRP A 87 2.12 9.86 -5.78
N GLN A 88 0.82 9.84 -6.04
CA GLN A 88 0.03 8.60 -6.05
C GLN A 88 0.57 7.59 -7.04
N THR A 89 0.89 8.03 -8.26
CA THR A 89 1.47 7.17 -9.30
C THR A 89 2.80 6.56 -8.86
N PHE A 90 3.68 7.38 -8.30
CA PHE A 90 4.97 6.94 -7.79
C PHE A 90 4.81 5.97 -6.61
N GLN A 91 3.98 6.33 -5.62
CA GLN A 91 3.72 5.53 -4.42
C GLN A 91 3.18 4.14 -4.77
N VAL A 92 2.19 4.04 -5.67
CA VAL A 92 1.62 2.76 -6.10
C VAL A 92 2.71 1.88 -6.72
N SER A 93 3.48 2.42 -7.66
CA SER A 93 4.56 1.67 -8.34
C SER A 93 5.61 1.14 -7.34
N GLN A 94 6.05 1.97 -6.40
CA GLN A 94 7.06 1.57 -5.41
C GLN A 94 6.50 0.59 -4.37
N THR A 95 5.25 0.76 -3.96
CA THR A 95 4.58 -0.15 -3.03
C THR A 95 4.42 -1.55 -3.63
N GLU A 96 4.10 -1.66 -4.92
CA GLU A 96 4.06 -2.96 -5.60
C GLU A 96 5.43 -3.65 -5.63
N LYS A 97 6.50 -2.90 -5.93
CA LYS A 97 7.86 -3.45 -5.93
C LYS A 97 8.25 -3.93 -4.53
N ARG A 98 7.97 -3.12 -3.50
CA ARG A 98 8.22 -3.47 -2.10
C ARG A 98 7.46 -4.74 -1.71
N SER A 99 6.18 -4.83 -2.04
CA SER A 99 5.35 -6.00 -1.73
C SER A 99 5.91 -7.30 -2.34
N ARG A 100 6.45 -7.24 -3.55
CA ARG A 100 7.11 -8.40 -4.18
C ARG A 100 8.38 -8.81 -3.43
N LEU A 101 9.18 -7.84 -3.00
CA LEU A 101 10.40 -8.10 -2.22
C LEU A 101 10.09 -8.67 -0.83
N GLU A 102 9.06 -8.15 -0.15
CA GLU A 102 8.57 -8.69 1.13
C GLU A 102 8.09 -10.13 0.98
N SER A 103 7.39 -10.45 -0.11
CA SER A 103 6.97 -11.82 -0.41
C SER A 103 8.16 -12.75 -0.67
N SER A 104 9.21 -12.22 -1.34
CA SER A 104 10.47 -12.94 -1.53
C SER A 104 11.17 -13.18 -0.20
N LEU A 105 11.27 -12.16 0.65
CA LEU A 105 11.87 -12.25 1.98
C LEU A 105 11.14 -13.29 2.84
N TRP A 106 9.81 -13.28 2.81
CA TRP A 106 8.99 -14.31 3.46
C TRP A 106 9.36 -15.71 2.98
N THR A 107 9.49 -15.91 1.66
CA THR A 107 9.86 -17.21 1.07
C THR A 107 11.26 -17.65 1.49
N LEU A 108 12.23 -16.73 1.50
CA LEU A 108 13.60 -17.01 1.93
C LEU A 108 13.68 -17.45 3.40
N THR A 109 12.86 -16.85 4.26
CA THR A 109 12.86 -17.14 5.70
C THR A 109 12.01 -18.34 6.09
N SER A 110 11.11 -18.82 5.23
CA SER A 110 10.19 -19.93 5.52
C SER A 110 10.79 -21.33 5.30
N LYS A 111 11.94 -21.46 4.63
CA LYS A 111 12.49 -22.73 4.13
C LYS A 111 13.72 -23.25 4.91
N GLY A 112 13.74 -23.13 6.22
CA GLY A 112 14.83 -23.67 7.05
C GLY A 112 16.02 -22.74 7.20
N LEU A 113 17.26 -23.23 7.03
CA LEU A 113 18.46 -22.37 7.15
C LEU A 113 18.51 -21.38 5.99
N PRO A 114 18.34 -20.10 6.27
CA PRO A 114 18.26 -19.08 5.24
C PRO A 114 19.65 -18.77 4.66
N ASN A 115 19.69 -18.47 3.36
CA ASN A 115 20.87 -17.84 2.77
C ASN A 115 20.95 -16.37 3.21
N PHE A 116 21.86 -16.07 4.10
CA PHE A 116 22.04 -14.71 4.65
C PHE A 116 22.40 -13.67 3.58
N SER A 117 23.09 -14.05 2.50
CA SER A 117 23.39 -13.15 1.39
C SER A 117 22.12 -12.68 0.69
N ASP A 118 21.21 -13.61 0.41
CA ASP A 118 19.95 -13.31 -0.28
C ASP A 118 19.01 -12.50 0.61
N ILE A 119 18.97 -12.81 1.91
CA ILE A 119 18.21 -12.02 2.89
C ILE A 119 18.74 -10.60 2.94
N LYS A 120 20.06 -10.42 3.08
CA LYS A 120 20.68 -9.09 3.14
C LYS A 120 20.39 -8.28 1.89
N SER A 121 20.51 -8.87 0.69
CA SER A 121 20.26 -8.18 -0.56
C SER A 121 18.79 -7.78 -0.70
N THR A 122 17.86 -8.66 -0.30
CA THR A 122 16.42 -8.39 -0.35
C THR A 122 16.02 -7.26 0.62
N ILE A 123 16.52 -7.30 1.86
CA ILE A 123 16.29 -6.23 2.83
C ILE A 123 16.87 -4.90 2.32
N SER A 124 18.11 -4.92 1.80
CA SER A 124 18.70 -3.70 1.25
C SER A 124 17.88 -3.10 0.11
N ALA A 125 17.29 -3.94 -0.76
CA ALA A 125 16.43 -3.48 -1.84
C ALA A 125 15.11 -2.87 -1.30
N ILE A 126 14.53 -3.42 -0.24
CA ILE A 126 13.35 -2.88 0.45
C ILE A 126 13.66 -1.50 1.02
N GLU A 127 14.81 -1.35 1.71
CA GLU A 127 15.21 -0.08 2.32
C GLU A 127 15.52 1.01 1.30
N ILE A 128 16.04 0.66 0.12
CA ILE A 128 16.20 1.59 -0.99
C ILE A 128 14.83 2.14 -1.41
N ILE A 129 13.83 1.28 -1.58
CA ILE A 129 12.47 1.72 -1.95
C ILE A 129 11.88 2.63 -0.86
N ASN A 130 12.02 2.28 0.41
CA ASN A 130 11.56 3.10 1.53
C ASN A 130 12.23 4.48 1.53
N SER A 131 13.52 4.54 1.23
CA SER A 131 14.27 5.79 1.10
C SER A 131 13.78 6.63 -0.06
N GLU A 132 13.57 6.03 -1.25
CA GLU A 132 13.06 6.71 -2.43
C GLU A 132 11.65 7.29 -2.20
N LEU A 133 10.76 6.53 -1.56
CA LEU A 133 9.42 7.01 -1.19
C LEU A 133 9.52 8.26 -0.31
N ARG A 134 10.36 8.23 0.72
CA ARG A 134 10.52 9.36 1.64
C ARG A 134 11.09 10.59 0.93
N ILE A 135 12.13 10.41 0.13
CA ILE A 135 12.77 11.50 -0.61
C ILE A 135 11.76 12.13 -1.58
N GLN A 136 11.07 11.32 -2.38
CA GLN A 136 10.12 11.83 -3.37
C GLN A 136 8.95 12.57 -2.71
N PHE A 137 8.45 12.06 -1.59
CA PHE A 137 7.41 12.73 -0.81
C PHE A 137 7.87 14.12 -0.35
N ILE A 138 9.05 14.23 0.26
CA ILE A 138 9.61 15.51 0.74
C ILE A 138 9.76 16.50 -0.42
N VAL A 139 10.26 16.03 -1.57
CA VAL A 139 10.41 16.87 -2.76
C VAL A 139 9.07 17.42 -3.24
N LEU A 140 8.05 16.55 -3.34
CA LEU A 140 6.73 16.93 -3.82
C LEU A 140 5.99 17.86 -2.84
N VAL A 141 6.15 17.67 -1.52
CA VAL A 141 5.63 18.62 -0.54
C VAL A 141 6.33 19.98 -0.68
N GLY A 142 7.63 19.99 -0.94
CA GLY A 142 8.37 21.22 -1.24
C GLY A 142 7.87 21.91 -2.52
N GLU A 143 7.57 21.14 -3.58
CA GLU A 143 6.92 21.67 -4.79
C GLU A 143 5.55 22.29 -4.44
N ALA A 144 4.73 21.60 -3.64
CA ALA A 144 3.42 22.08 -3.22
C ALA A 144 3.50 23.37 -2.39
N VAL A 145 4.48 23.48 -1.49
CA VAL A 145 4.75 24.72 -0.74
C VAL A 145 5.06 25.88 -1.69
N SER A 146 5.79 25.65 -2.76
CA SER A 146 6.16 26.70 -3.74
C SER A 146 4.96 27.22 -4.56
N VAL A 147 3.86 26.49 -4.62
CA VAL A 147 2.60 26.92 -5.26
C VAL A 147 1.88 27.97 -4.41
N LEU A 148 2.09 27.95 -3.10
CA LEU A 148 1.40 28.84 -2.15
C LEU A 148 2.11 30.18 -2.02
N THR A 149 1.32 31.23 -1.84
CA THR A 149 1.86 32.56 -1.54
C THR A 149 2.34 32.64 -0.08
N PRO A 150 3.26 33.57 0.25
CA PRO A 150 3.68 33.78 1.64
C PRO A 150 2.50 34.06 2.60
N SER A 151 1.47 34.76 2.13
CA SER A 151 0.26 35.04 2.92
C SER A 151 -0.51 33.77 3.22
N GLN A 152 -0.65 32.86 2.23
CA GLN A 152 -1.33 31.57 2.41
C GLN A 152 -0.55 30.67 3.37
N LEU A 153 0.78 30.65 3.29
CA LEU A 153 1.61 29.91 4.23
C LEU A 153 1.42 30.40 5.68
N SER A 154 1.42 31.71 5.90
CA SER A 154 1.14 32.27 7.24
C SER A 154 -0.27 31.95 7.74
N GLN A 155 -1.25 31.87 6.84
CA GLN A 155 -2.61 31.46 7.20
C GLN A 155 -2.67 29.97 7.65
N ILE A 156 -1.95 29.07 6.98
CA ILE A 156 -1.86 27.66 7.38
C ILE A 156 -1.28 27.55 8.79
N GLU A 157 -0.20 28.26 9.07
CA GLU A 157 0.42 28.27 10.40
C GLU A 157 -0.56 28.75 11.48
N ALA A 158 -1.31 29.81 11.21
CA ALA A 158 -2.32 30.34 12.12
C ALA A 158 -3.48 29.33 12.34
N LEU A 159 -3.95 28.65 11.29
CA LEU A 159 -4.99 27.63 11.39
C LEU A 159 -4.54 26.44 12.25
N TRP A 160 -3.31 26.01 12.10
CA TRP A 160 -2.74 24.94 12.90
C TRP A 160 -2.68 25.30 14.39
N HIS A 161 -2.19 26.48 14.73
CA HIS A 161 -2.14 26.93 16.11
C HIS A 161 -3.53 26.97 16.76
N LYS A 162 -4.52 27.47 16.05
CA LYS A 162 -5.91 27.52 16.51
C LYS A 162 -6.50 26.13 16.74
N GLN A 163 -6.21 25.16 15.84
CA GLN A 163 -6.69 23.80 16.00
C GLN A 163 -6.07 23.09 17.22
N LYS A 164 -4.79 23.36 17.48
CA LYS A 164 -4.09 22.81 18.65
C LYS A 164 -4.64 23.35 19.97
N GLU A 165 -4.98 24.62 20.04
CA GLU A 165 -5.60 25.24 21.23
C GLU A 165 -6.97 24.67 21.55
N LEU A 166 -7.75 24.27 20.52
CA LEU A 166 -9.08 23.67 20.69
C LEU A 166 -9.03 22.19 21.10
N SER A 167 -7.87 21.55 20.99
CA SER A 167 -7.67 20.11 21.27
C SER A 167 -7.07 19.85 22.66
N GLN A 168 -6.75 20.90 23.41
CA GLN A 168 -6.29 20.86 24.81
C GLN A 168 -7.41 21.16 25.78
#